data_34f06968c4647373a1f3ba295279d338
#
_entry.id   34f06968c4647373a1f3ba295279d338
#
_cell.length_a   1.000
_cell.length_b   1.000
_cell.length_c   1.000
_cell.angle_alpha   90.00
_cell.angle_beta   90.00
_cell.angle_gamma   90.00
#
_symmetry.space_group_name_H-M   'P 1'
#
loop_
_entity.id
_entity.type
_entity.pdbx_description
1 polymer ?
#
loop_
_entity_poly.entity_id
_entity_poly.type
_entity_poly.pdbx_seq_one_letter_code
_entity_poly.pdbx_strand_id
1 'polypeptide(L)'
;MALFSIVRKNNYVDSLASLFTMSLLMDCDGIESAYVGMATASNKRSMQELGLINEEIQNASEDDQVLAVRAVSREAFEAAIARSEESSQTTDPEK
;
A
#
# COMPACT_ATOMS: atom_id res chain seq x y z
N MET A 1 -17.65 1.34 0.49
CA MET A 1 -16.21 1.22 0.71
C MET A 1 -15.49 2.47 0.27
N ALA A 2 -14.39 2.75 0.92
CA ALA A 2 -13.66 3.98 0.65
C ALA A 2 -12.20 3.66 0.30
N LEU A 3 -11.61 4.53 -0.50
CA LEU A 3 -10.20 4.41 -0.88
C LEU A 3 -9.37 5.25 0.08
N PHE A 4 -8.37 4.61 0.67
CA PHE A 4 -7.39 5.26 1.52
C PHE A 4 -6.02 5.05 0.93
N SER A 5 -5.12 6.00 1.15
CA SER A 5 -3.78 5.86 0.61
C SER A 5 -2.75 6.46 1.55
N ILE A 6 -1.53 5.98 1.40
CA ILE A 6 -0.37 6.52 2.10
C ILE A 6 0.72 6.68 1.05
N VAL A 7 1.35 7.84 1.04
CA VAL A 7 2.51 8.10 0.18
C VAL A 7 3.70 8.34 1.09
N ARG A 8 4.73 7.50 0.93
CA ARG A 8 5.97 7.61 1.71
C ARG A 8 7.05 8.16 0.80
N LYS A 9 7.42 9.38 1.05
CA LYS A 9 8.36 10.12 0.20
C LYS A 9 9.75 9.50 0.23
N ASN A 10 10.34 9.37 -0.94
CA ASN A 10 11.72 8.87 -1.09
C ASN A 10 11.96 7.56 -0.36
N ASN A 11 10.99 6.67 -0.43
CA ASN A 11 11.05 5.39 0.28
C ASN A 11 11.01 4.26 -0.73
N TYR A 12 12.18 3.86 -1.20
CA TYR A 12 12.28 2.77 -2.17
C TYR A 12 11.96 1.43 -1.50
N VAL A 13 11.13 0.65 -2.16
CA VAL A 13 10.79 -0.70 -1.72
C VAL A 13 10.79 -1.60 -2.96
N ASP A 14 11.45 -2.74 -2.87
CA ASP A 14 11.53 -3.62 -4.04
C ASP A 14 10.19 -4.36 -4.26
N SER A 15 10.11 -5.05 -5.39
CA SER A 15 8.88 -5.70 -5.81
C SER A 15 8.44 -6.81 -4.86
N LEU A 16 9.40 -7.58 -4.35
CA LEU A 16 9.06 -8.68 -3.44
C LEU A 16 8.49 -8.15 -2.13
N ALA A 17 9.12 -7.13 -1.57
CA ALA A 17 8.63 -6.52 -0.35
C ALA A 17 7.24 -5.92 -0.56
N SER A 18 7.04 -5.28 -1.71
CA SER A 18 5.73 -4.71 -2.04
C SER A 18 4.66 -5.77 -2.14
N LEU A 19 4.96 -6.89 -2.79
CA LEU A 19 4.00 -7.98 -2.91
C LEU A 19 3.68 -8.59 -1.55
N PHE A 20 4.68 -8.72 -0.71
CA PHE A 20 4.46 -9.27 0.63
C PHE A 20 3.54 -8.37 1.44
N THR A 21 3.81 -7.05 1.42
CA THR A 21 2.97 -6.09 2.13
C THR A 21 1.54 -6.11 1.58
N MET A 22 1.41 -6.15 0.25
CA MET A 22 0.10 -6.19 -0.39
C MET A 22 -0.67 -7.41 0.07
N SER A 23 -0.01 -8.57 0.13
CA SER A 23 -0.63 -9.81 0.57
C SER A 23 -1.12 -9.70 2.02
N LEU A 24 -0.30 -9.10 2.89
CA LEU A 24 -0.71 -8.89 4.28
C LEU A 24 -1.92 -8.00 4.40
N LEU A 25 -1.95 -6.92 3.61
CA LEU A 25 -3.08 -6.01 3.65
C LEU A 25 -4.36 -6.71 3.17
N MET A 26 -4.26 -7.46 2.08
CA MET A 26 -5.43 -8.13 1.54
C MET A 26 -5.96 -9.23 2.43
N ASP A 27 -5.13 -9.72 3.34
CA ASP A 27 -5.52 -10.76 4.29
C ASP A 27 -6.23 -10.20 5.51
N CYS A 28 -6.28 -8.88 5.66
CA CYS A 28 -6.90 -8.25 6.82
C CYS A 28 -8.41 -8.11 6.62
N ASP A 29 -9.15 -8.23 7.71
CA ASP A 29 -10.59 -8.06 7.69
C ASP A 29 -10.95 -6.63 7.28
N GLY A 30 -11.98 -6.50 6.47
CA GLY A 30 -12.46 -5.20 6.05
C GLY A 30 -11.72 -4.58 4.89
N ILE A 31 -10.75 -5.29 4.32
CA ILE A 31 -9.99 -4.82 3.18
C ILE A 31 -10.50 -5.50 1.92
N GLU A 32 -11.01 -4.71 1.00
CA GLU A 32 -11.53 -5.24 -0.27
C GLU A 32 -10.39 -5.46 -1.27
N SER A 33 -9.51 -4.48 -1.38
CA SER A 33 -8.38 -4.60 -2.29
C SER A 33 -7.26 -3.67 -1.83
N ALA A 34 -6.05 -3.97 -2.28
CA ALA A 34 -4.88 -3.19 -1.92
C ALA A 34 -3.86 -3.26 -3.03
N TYR A 35 -3.08 -2.19 -3.15
CA TYR A 35 -1.96 -2.15 -4.08
C TYR A 35 -0.81 -1.44 -3.39
N VAL A 36 0.37 -2.05 -3.43
CA VAL A 36 1.57 -1.49 -2.82
C VAL A 36 2.68 -1.48 -3.86
N GLY A 37 3.35 -0.36 -4.01
CA GLY A 37 4.45 -0.26 -4.95
C GLY A 37 4.95 1.16 -5.05
N MET A 38 5.96 1.35 -5.90
CA MET A 38 6.47 2.69 -6.18
C MET A 38 5.50 3.41 -7.10
N ALA A 39 5.51 4.74 -7.05
CA ALA A 39 4.58 5.54 -7.83
C ALA A 39 5.11 5.80 -9.25
N THR A 40 5.54 4.74 -9.92
CA THR A 40 5.98 4.83 -11.32
C THR A 40 4.75 4.99 -12.22
N ALA A 41 4.98 5.42 -13.46
CA ALA A 41 3.89 5.56 -14.42
C ALA A 41 3.17 4.24 -14.63
N SER A 42 3.92 3.15 -14.70
CA SER A 42 3.35 1.82 -14.89
C SER A 42 2.45 1.42 -13.73
N ASN A 43 2.93 1.64 -12.50
CA ASN A 43 2.15 1.28 -11.31
C ASN A 43 0.93 2.18 -11.16
N LYS A 44 1.06 3.46 -11.50
CA LYS A 44 -0.09 4.37 -11.46
C LYS A 44 -1.18 3.91 -12.43
N ARG A 45 -0.78 3.43 -13.59
CA ARG A 45 -1.75 2.91 -14.56
C ARG A 45 -2.47 1.69 -13.99
N SER A 46 -1.72 0.78 -13.36
CA SER A 46 -2.33 -0.40 -12.74
C SER A 46 -3.31 -0.01 -11.66
N MET A 47 -2.93 0.94 -10.81
CA MET A 47 -3.82 1.41 -9.76
C MET A 47 -5.07 2.05 -10.34
N GLN A 48 -4.92 2.79 -11.44
CA GLN A 48 -6.07 3.42 -12.10
C GLN A 48 -7.03 2.35 -12.63
N GLU A 49 -6.51 1.30 -13.23
CA GLU A 49 -7.34 0.23 -13.78
C GLU A 49 -8.07 -0.51 -12.68
N LEU A 50 -7.49 -0.60 -11.51
CA LEU A 50 -8.11 -1.26 -10.37
C LEU A 50 -9.04 -0.35 -9.58
N GLY A 51 -9.09 0.93 -9.94
CA GLY A 51 -9.89 1.90 -9.19
C GLY A 51 -9.25 2.29 -7.87
N LEU A 52 -7.95 2.13 -7.77
CA LEU A 52 -7.21 2.40 -6.53
C LEU A 52 -6.28 3.60 -6.69
N ILE A 53 -6.76 4.66 -7.33
CA ILE A 53 -5.94 5.86 -7.53
C ILE A 53 -6.71 7.09 -7.07
N ASN A 54 -5.98 8.06 -6.55
CA ASN A 54 -6.56 9.34 -6.17
C ASN A 54 -5.54 10.43 -6.48
N GLU A 55 -5.89 11.66 -6.14
CA GLU A 55 -5.06 12.81 -6.45
C GLU A 55 -3.69 12.71 -5.77
N GLU A 56 -3.68 12.25 -4.54
CA GLU A 56 -2.43 12.10 -3.78
C GLU A 56 -1.48 11.15 -4.50
N ILE A 57 -2.01 10.03 -4.97
CA ILE A 57 -1.19 9.04 -5.68
C ILE A 57 -0.71 9.61 -7.01
N GLN A 58 -1.57 10.32 -7.72
CA GLN A 58 -1.19 10.90 -9.00
C GLN A 58 -0.06 11.90 -8.86
N ASN A 59 -0.01 12.59 -7.75
CA ASN A 59 1.01 13.60 -7.50
C ASN A 59 2.30 13.02 -6.90
N ALA A 60 2.33 11.74 -6.58
CA ALA A 60 3.51 11.10 -6.01
C ALA A 60 4.59 10.96 -7.08
N SER A 61 5.85 11.00 -6.65
CA SER A 61 7.00 10.81 -7.54
C SER A 61 7.33 9.34 -7.68
N GLU A 62 8.07 8.99 -8.73
CA GLU A 62 8.46 7.60 -8.93
C GLU A 62 9.33 7.06 -7.80
N ASP A 63 9.94 7.93 -7.01
CA ASP A 63 10.76 7.51 -5.86
C ASP A 63 9.94 7.34 -4.60
N ASP A 64 8.64 7.62 -4.65
CA ASP A 64 7.77 7.51 -3.48
C ASP A 64 7.07 6.16 -3.48
N GLN A 65 6.93 5.59 -2.28
CA GLN A 65 6.15 4.37 -2.12
C GLN A 65 4.68 4.73 -1.91
N VAL A 66 3.79 3.97 -2.53
CA VAL A 66 2.35 4.17 -2.40
C VAL A 66 1.70 2.92 -1.85
N LEU A 67 0.83 3.10 -0.86
CA LEU A 67 -0.05 2.05 -0.39
C LEU A 67 -1.48 2.53 -0.64
N ALA A 68 -2.19 1.88 -1.55
CA ALA A 68 -3.56 2.24 -1.90
C ALA A 68 -4.46 1.11 -1.46
N VAL A 69 -5.45 1.41 -0.62
CA VAL A 69 -6.27 0.39 0.03
C VAL A 69 -7.74 0.78 -0.05
N ARG A 70 -8.56 -0.14 -0.53
CA ARG A 70 -10.01 0.02 -0.48
C ARG A 70 -10.53 -0.77 0.70
N ALA A 71 -11.12 -0.07 1.68
CA ALA A 71 -11.52 -0.68 2.93
C ALA A 71 -12.92 -0.25 3.31
N VAL A 72 -13.56 -1.04 4.18
CA VAL A 72 -14.92 -0.75 4.64
C VAL A 72 -14.95 0.47 5.55
N SER A 73 -13.84 0.80 6.20
CA SER A 73 -13.77 1.94 7.11
C SER A 73 -12.32 2.36 7.28
N ARG A 74 -12.12 3.57 7.81
CA ARG A 74 -10.77 4.04 8.12
C ARG A 74 -10.14 3.17 9.20
N GLU A 75 -10.92 2.70 10.14
CA GLU A 75 -10.40 1.83 11.20
C GLU A 75 -9.81 0.54 10.62
N ALA A 76 -10.52 -0.06 9.66
CA ALA A 76 -10.02 -1.27 9.01
C ALA A 76 -8.72 -0.98 8.27
N PHE A 77 -8.67 0.16 7.59
CA PHE A 77 -7.47 0.58 6.89
C PHE A 77 -6.29 0.75 7.84
N GLU A 78 -6.50 1.49 8.94
CA GLU A 78 -5.41 1.75 9.87
C GLU A 78 -4.94 0.48 10.56
N ALA A 79 -5.85 -0.41 10.91
CA ALA A 79 -5.48 -1.68 11.52
C ALA A 79 -4.66 -2.53 10.56
N ALA A 80 -5.03 -2.54 9.28
CA ALA A 80 -4.30 -3.29 8.28
C ALA A 80 -2.88 -2.74 8.09
N ILE A 81 -2.76 -1.42 8.05
CA ILE A 81 -1.46 -0.77 7.89
C ILE A 81 -0.56 -1.10 9.10
N ALA A 82 -1.12 -1.01 10.31
CA ALA A 82 -0.35 -1.32 11.51
C ALA A 82 0.15 -2.76 11.49
N ARG A 83 -0.70 -3.68 11.05
CA ARG A 83 -0.32 -5.08 10.97
C ARG A 83 0.80 -5.32 9.96
N SER A 84 0.72 -4.65 8.81
CA SER A 84 1.74 -4.81 7.79
C SER A 84 3.08 -4.26 8.26
N GLU A 85 3.05 -3.16 9.02
CA GLU A 85 4.28 -2.58 9.54
C GLU A 85 4.90 -3.44 10.64
N GLU A 86 4.06 -4.03 11.48
CA GLU A 86 4.52 -4.97 12.49
C GLU A 86 5.25 -6.15 11.86
N SER A 87 4.67 -6.73 10.83
CA SER A 87 5.26 -7.87 10.16
C SER A 87 6.59 -7.50 9.54
N SER A 88 6.70 -6.30 8.96
CA SER A 88 7.95 -5.84 8.42
C SER A 88 9.03 -5.77 9.47
N GLN A 89 8.68 -5.29 10.66
CA GLN A 89 9.63 -5.18 11.75
C GLN A 89 10.11 -6.55 12.23
N THR A 90 9.20 -7.51 12.27
CA THR A 90 9.55 -8.84 12.79
C THR A 90 10.40 -9.64 11.82
N THR A 91 10.53 -9.18 10.58
CA THR A 91 11.36 -9.91 9.61
C THR A 91 12.83 -9.49 9.68
N ASP A 92 13.16 -8.54 10.51
CA ASP A 92 14.55 -8.09 10.65
C ASP A 92 15.37 -9.22 11.27
N PRO A 93 16.39 -9.72 10.55
CA PRO A 93 17.17 -10.85 11.04
C PRO A 93 18.05 -10.51 12.23
N GLU A 94 18.21 -9.24 12.52
CA GLU A 94 19.01 -8.82 13.66
C GLU A 94 18.31 -9.06 14.99
N LYS A 95 17.04 -9.30 14.94
CA LYS A 95 16.24 -9.49 16.15
C LYS A 95 16.28 -10.92 16.63
#